data_aec9689f4dc7931adc65c7cf28e09c46
#
_entry.id   aec9689f4dc7931adc65c7cf28e09c46
#
_cell.length_a   1.000
_cell.length_b   1.000
_cell.length_c   1.000
_cell.angle_alpha   90.00
_cell.angle_beta   90.00
_cell.angle_gamma   90.00
#
_symmetry.space_group_name_H-M   'P 1'
#
loop_
_entity.id
_entity.type
_entity.pdbx_description
1 polymer ?
#
loop_
_entity_poly.entity_id
_entity_poly.type
_entity_poly.pdbx_seq_one_letter_code
_entity_poly.pdbx_strand_id
1 'polypeptide(L)'
;MSEIILASKSKIRLEILKKNRINCESQPSNIDEDEIKHSMIKQGASPEDVSKSLAELKANKISQKNPEKVVIGADSVIDFENEIISKPKNRDEALDILKKLNGKNHFLISSVCISKNGSMIWKCTDKACLLYTSDAADDVR
;
A
#
# COMPACT_ATOMS: atom_id res chain seq x y z
N MET A 1 16.09 18.38 11.07
CA MET A 1 15.71 16.97 10.93
C MET A 1 14.22 16.78 11.21
N SER A 2 13.57 15.97 10.42
CA SER A 2 12.14 15.71 10.61
C SER A 2 11.91 14.77 11.77
N GLU A 3 10.88 15.06 12.58
CA GLU A 3 10.40 14.18 13.65
C GLU A 3 9.58 13.02 13.11
N ILE A 4 9.12 13.12 11.85
CA ILE A 4 8.26 12.14 11.20
C ILE A 4 8.98 11.56 9.98
N ILE A 5 8.96 10.23 9.88
CA ILE A 5 9.57 9.50 8.78
C ILE A 5 8.48 8.71 8.06
N LEU A 6 8.46 8.79 6.74
CA LEU A 6 7.61 7.94 5.90
C LEU A 6 8.44 6.74 5.43
N ALA A 7 8.05 5.53 5.86
CA ALA A 7 8.74 4.29 5.52
C ALA A 7 8.29 3.80 4.13
N SER A 8 8.61 4.58 3.09
CA SER A 8 8.12 4.30 1.74
C SER A 8 9.03 4.92 0.69
N LYS A 9 9.06 4.31 -0.50
CA LYS A 9 9.69 4.87 -1.70
C LYS A 9 8.72 5.74 -2.50
N SER A 10 7.44 5.76 -2.13
CA SER A 10 6.40 6.43 -2.91
C SER A 10 6.53 7.95 -2.84
N LYS A 11 6.80 8.56 -4.00
CA LYS A 11 6.83 10.02 -4.13
C LYS A 11 5.45 10.63 -3.93
N ILE A 12 4.41 9.92 -4.38
CA ILE A 12 3.02 10.37 -4.27
C ILE A 12 2.60 10.47 -2.81
N ARG A 13 2.92 9.45 -2.00
CA ARG A 13 2.60 9.48 -0.57
C ARG A 13 3.32 10.62 0.15
N LEU A 14 4.58 10.84 -0.19
CA LEU A 14 5.34 11.94 0.39
C LEU A 14 4.73 13.29 0.01
N GLU A 15 4.33 13.47 -1.24
CA GLU A 15 3.68 14.68 -1.72
C GLU A 15 2.35 14.93 -1.02
N ILE A 16 1.55 13.89 -0.79
CA ILE A 16 0.27 14.00 -0.09
C ILE A 16 0.50 14.54 1.33
N LEU A 17 1.48 14.00 2.03
CA LEU A 17 1.80 14.44 3.38
C LEU A 17 2.28 15.90 3.40
N LYS A 18 3.15 16.27 2.47
CA LYS A 18 3.66 17.65 2.36
C LYS A 18 2.56 18.64 2.01
N LYS A 19 1.65 18.29 1.11
CA LYS A 19 0.49 19.13 0.78
C LYS A 19 -0.42 19.38 1.99
N ASN A 20 -0.46 18.44 2.91
CA ASN A 20 -1.23 18.55 4.14
C ASN A 20 -0.42 19.13 5.30
N ARG A 21 0.70 19.78 4.98
CA ARG A 21 1.58 20.47 5.93
C ARG A 21 2.23 19.53 6.97
N ILE A 22 2.39 18.26 6.60
CA ILE A 22 3.11 17.30 7.42
C ILE A 22 4.54 17.25 6.91
N ASN A 23 5.46 17.79 7.67
CA ASN A 23 6.88 17.78 7.32
C ASN A 23 7.48 16.43 7.71
N CYS A 24 7.90 15.66 6.71
CA CYS A 24 8.48 14.35 6.91
C CYS A 24 9.54 14.05 5.86
N GLU A 25 10.42 13.12 6.18
CA GLU A 25 11.39 12.61 5.22
C GLU A 25 11.11 11.14 4.92
N SER A 26 11.51 10.70 3.75
CA SER A 26 11.24 9.34 3.26
C SER A 26 12.44 8.44 3.48
N GLN A 27 12.21 7.27 4.05
CA GLN A 27 13.21 6.20 4.16
C GLN A 27 12.59 4.89 3.68
N PRO A 28 13.14 4.27 2.62
CA PRO A 28 12.60 3.00 2.14
C PRO A 28 12.85 1.88 3.14
N SER A 29 11.85 1.04 3.35
CA SER A 29 11.94 -0.08 4.29
C SER A 29 12.77 -1.25 3.75
N ASN A 30 12.85 -1.38 2.41
CA ASN A 30 13.61 -2.44 1.74
C ASN A 30 13.24 -3.87 2.21
N ILE A 31 11.95 -4.10 2.42
CA ILE A 31 11.44 -5.45 2.68
C ILE A 31 11.08 -6.13 1.36
N ASP A 32 11.16 -7.46 1.33
CA ASP A 32 10.72 -8.25 0.17
C ASP A 32 9.19 -8.41 0.24
N GLU A 33 8.47 -7.44 -0.33
CA GLU A 33 7.02 -7.41 -0.28
C GLU A 33 6.38 -8.59 -1.00
N ASP A 34 6.95 -9.02 -2.12
CA ASP A 34 6.40 -10.11 -2.90
C ASP A 34 6.48 -11.43 -2.15
N GLU A 35 7.59 -11.69 -1.49
CA GLU A 35 7.76 -12.90 -0.67
C GLU A 35 6.77 -12.91 0.50
N ILE A 36 6.61 -11.78 1.18
CA ILE A 36 5.69 -11.66 2.31
C ILE A 36 4.25 -11.88 1.85
N LYS A 37 3.85 -11.25 0.75
CA LYS A 37 2.51 -11.44 0.17
C LYS A 37 2.25 -12.90 -0.16
N HIS A 38 3.19 -13.53 -0.84
CA HIS A 38 3.07 -14.93 -1.25
C HIS A 38 2.93 -15.86 -0.05
N SER A 39 3.75 -15.67 0.97
CA SER A 39 3.71 -16.45 2.20
C SER A 39 2.37 -16.29 2.94
N MET A 40 1.88 -15.05 3.05
CA MET A 40 0.61 -14.78 3.73
C MET A 40 -0.58 -15.37 2.98
N ILE A 41 -0.59 -15.27 1.66
CA ILE A 41 -1.66 -15.83 0.82
C ILE A 41 -1.69 -17.35 0.98
N LYS A 42 -0.54 -17.99 1.00
CA LYS A 42 -0.44 -19.43 1.24
C LYS A 42 -1.04 -19.84 2.58
N GLN A 43 -0.97 -18.98 3.58
CA GLN A 43 -1.52 -19.24 4.91
C GLN A 43 -3.00 -18.88 5.02
N GLY A 44 -3.62 -18.45 3.92
CA GLY A 44 -5.04 -18.12 3.89
C GLY A 44 -5.38 -16.69 4.27
N ALA A 45 -4.40 -15.78 4.31
CA ALA A 45 -4.64 -14.37 4.62
C ALA A 45 -5.46 -13.70 3.52
N SER A 46 -6.36 -12.80 3.92
CA SER A 46 -7.13 -11.96 2.98
C SER A 46 -6.27 -10.83 2.43
N PRO A 47 -6.67 -10.20 1.30
CA PRO A 47 -5.99 -9.01 0.81
C PRO A 47 -5.89 -7.90 1.86
N GLU A 48 -6.93 -7.70 2.67
CA GLU A 48 -6.91 -6.72 3.75
C GLU A 48 -5.84 -7.05 4.79
N ASP A 49 -5.73 -8.32 5.20
CA ASP A 49 -4.71 -8.77 6.16
C ASP A 49 -3.30 -8.52 5.62
N VAL A 50 -3.08 -8.77 4.34
CA VAL A 50 -1.79 -8.54 3.69
C VAL A 50 -1.43 -7.05 3.72
N SER A 51 -2.38 -6.18 3.37
CA SER A 51 -2.20 -4.73 3.39
C SER A 51 -1.82 -4.24 4.80
N LYS A 52 -2.56 -4.69 5.81
CA LYS A 52 -2.29 -4.33 7.21
C LYS A 52 -0.90 -4.77 7.67
N SER A 53 -0.54 -6.01 7.37
CA SER A 53 0.75 -6.57 7.78
C SER A 53 1.92 -5.87 7.12
N LEU A 54 1.80 -5.55 5.82
CA LEU A 54 2.86 -4.84 5.11
C LEU A 54 3.05 -3.43 5.63
N ALA A 55 1.97 -2.71 5.91
CA ALA A 55 2.06 -1.38 6.49
C ALA A 55 2.77 -1.42 7.85
N GLU A 56 2.41 -2.37 8.70
CA GLU A 56 3.01 -2.54 10.02
C GLU A 56 4.49 -2.92 9.94
N LEU A 57 4.84 -3.87 9.09
CA LEU A 57 6.24 -4.31 8.92
C LEU A 57 7.13 -3.17 8.44
N LYS A 58 6.65 -2.38 7.48
CA LYS A 58 7.39 -1.22 6.99
C LYS A 58 7.63 -0.19 8.09
N ALA A 59 6.57 0.15 8.82
CA ALA A 59 6.65 1.14 9.90
C ALA A 59 7.57 0.65 11.02
N ASN A 60 7.40 -0.59 11.46
CA ASN A 60 8.19 -1.14 12.56
C ASN A 60 9.68 -1.25 12.21
N LYS A 61 10.00 -1.69 11.00
CA LYS A 61 11.39 -1.84 10.57
C LYS A 61 12.15 -0.51 10.59
N ILE A 62 11.55 0.52 10.04
CA ILE A 62 12.16 1.86 10.01
C ILE A 62 12.16 2.50 11.40
N SER A 63 11.12 2.24 12.18
CA SER A 63 11.02 2.72 13.56
C SER A 63 12.15 2.20 14.45
N GLN A 64 12.53 0.94 14.27
CA GLN A 64 13.65 0.34 15.01
C GLN A 64 14.98 1.06 14.74
N LYS A 65 15.14 1.58 13.53
CA LYS A 65 16.36 2.30 13.12
C LYS A 65 16.35 3.79 13.52
N ASN A 66 15.21 4.31 13.93
CA ASN A 66 15.03 5.73 14.20
C ASN A 66 14.32 5.92 15.56
N PRO A 67 15.00 5.64 16.68
CA PRO A 67 14.40 5.79 18.01
C PRO A 67 13.83 7.19 18.23
N GLU A 68 12.75 7.25 18.96
CA GLU A 68 12.03 8.49 19.34
C GLU A 68 11.33 9.22 18.18
N LYS A 69 11.52 8.78 16.93
CA LYS A 69 10.81 9.39 15.81
C LYS A 69 9.50 8.66 15.53
N VAL A 70 8.53 9.40 15.01
CA VAL A 70 7.25 8.84 14.58
C VAL A 70 7.43 8.35 13.15
N VAL A 71 7.10 7.08 12.89
CA VAL A 71 7.26 6.46 11.58
C VAL A 71 5.91 6.05 11.03
N ILE A 72 5.64 6.45 9.80
CA ILE A 72 4.41 6.12 9.07
C ILE A 72 4.73 5.06 8.04
N GLY A 73 4.05 3.91 8.12
CA GLY A 73 4.08 2.88 7.09
C GLY A 73 2.74 2.80 6.42
N ALA A 74 2.74 2.51 5.13
CA ALA A 74 1.50 2.39 4.36
C ALA A 74 1.64 1.33 3.29
N ASP A 75 0.52 0.67 2.99
CA ASP A 75 0.43 -0.28 1.89
C ASP A 75 -0.94 -0.21 1.27
N SER A 76 -1.00 -0.37 -0.06
CA SER A 76 -2.25 -0.43 -0.80
C SER A 76 -2.28 -1.66 -1.67
N VAL A 77 -3.39 -2.38 -1.65
CA VAL A 77 -3.61 -3.56 -2.49
C VAL A 77 -4.92 -3.42 -3.24
N ILE A 78 -4.98 -4.06 -4.40
CA ILE A 78 -6.23 -4.19 -5.16
C ILE A 78 -6.79 -5.58 -4.88
N ASP A 79 -8.01 -5.62 -4.35
CA ASP A 79 -8.74 -6.85 -4.07
C ASP A 79 -9.79 -7.06 -5.15
N PHE A 80 -9.65 -8.13 -5.92
CA PHE A 80 -10.63 -8.55 -6.91
C PHE A 80 -11.04 -9.99 -6.59
N GLU A 81 -12.30 -10.16 -6.19
CA GLU A 81 -12.84 -11.48 -5.84
C GLU A 81 -11.97 -12.24 -4.80
N ASN A 82 -11.50 -11.50 -3.80
CA ASN A 82 -10.63 -11.99 -2.73
C ASN A 82 -9.21 -12.38 -3.20
N GLU A 83 -8.82 -11.95 -4.39
CA GLU A 83 -7.46 -12.11 -4.89
C GLU A 83 -6.76 -10.76 -5.02
N ILE A 84 -5.46 -10.73 -4.71
CA ILE A 84 -4.67 -9.53 -4.88
C ILE A 84 -4.26 -9.39 -6.34
N ILE A 85 -4.53 -8.21 -6.92
CA ILE A 85 -4.03 -7.83 -8.23
C ILE A 85 -2.72 -7.09 -8.03
N SER A 86 -1.63 -7.68 -8.49
CA SER A 86 -0.30 -7.09 -8.40
C SER A 86 -0.06 -6.07 -9.50
N LYS A 87 0.90 -5.18 -9.29
CA LYS A 87 1.29 -4.20 -10.32
C LYS A 87 1.72 -4.91 -11.60
N PRO A 88 1.25 -4.46 -12.77
CA PRO A 88 1.67 -5.06 -14.04
C PRO A 88 3.15 -4.79 -14.29
N LYS A 89 3.84 -5.77 -14.84
CA LYS A 89 5.26 -5.68 -15.19
C LYS A 89 5.47 -5.03 -16.54
N ASN A 90 4.46 -5.09 -17.41
CA ASN A 90 4.51 -4.55 -18.75
C ASN A 90 3.10 -4.19 -19.23
N ARG A 91 3.02 -3.65 -20.46
CA ARG A 91 1.75 -3.23 -21.04
C ARG A 91 0.77 -4.38 -21.25
N ASP A 92 1.27 -5.54 -21.66
CA ASP A 92 0.41 -6.70 -21.90
C ASP A 92 -0.25 -7.19 -20.62
N GLU A 93 0.48 -7.26 -19.53
CA GLU A 93 -0.09 -7.58 -18.22
C GLU A 93 -1.11 -6.54 -17.77
N ALA A 94 -0.85 -5.26 -18.03
CA ALA A 94 -1.78 -4.19 -17.71
C ALA A 94 -3.09 -4.35 -18.47
N LEU A 95 -3.03 -4.69 -19.75
CA LEU A 95 -4.22 -4.94 -20.57
C LEU A 95 -5.02 -6.15 -20.06
N ASP A 96 -4.33 -7.23 -19.68
CA ASP A 96 -4.97 -8.41 -19.12
C ASP A 96 -5.71 -8.08 -17.82
N ILE A 97 -5.11 -7.28 -16.96
CA ILE A 97 -5.74 -6.82 -15.71
C ILE A 97 -7.00 -6.00 -16.03
N LEU A 98 -6.93 -5.07 -16.97
CA LEU A 98 -8.07 -4.25 -17.36
C LEU A 98 -9.21 -5.09 -17.92
N LYS A 99 -8.89 -6.09 -18.74
CA LYS A 99 -9.90 -7.03 -19.27
C LYS A 99 -10.56 -7.82 -18.14
N LYS A 100 -9.76 -8.26 -17.18
CA LYS A 100 -10.27 -9.02 -16.04
C LYS A 100 -11.22 -8.18 -15.17
N LEU A 101 -10.92 -6.91 -14.99
CA LEU A 101 -11.70 -5.98 -14.16
C LEU A 101 -12.88 -5.35 -14.88
N ASN A 102 -12.94 -5.47 -16.21
CA ASN A 102 -13.96 -4.80 -17.01
C ASN A 102 -15.38 -5.21 -16.62
N GLY A 103 -16.21 -4.22 -16.32
CA GLY A 103 -17.61 -4.43 -15.92
C GLY A 103 -17.78 -5.03 -14.54
N LYS A 104 -16.72 -5.11 -13.74
CA LYS A 104 -16.74 -5.73 -12.42
C LYS A 104 -16.25 -4.79 -11.34
N ASN A 105 -16.77 -4.98 -10.13
CA ASN A 105 -16.32 -4.24 -8.96
C ASN A 105 -15.02 -4.84 -8.42
N HIS A 106 -14.14 -3.97 -7.98
CA HIS A 106 -12.96 -4.35 -7.23
C HIS A 106 -12.73 -3.33 -6.11
N PHE A 107 -11.85 -3.63 -5.19
CA PHE A 107 -11.60 -2.78 -4.03
C PHE A 107 -10.15 -2.32 -4.00
N LEU A 108 -9.97 -1.05 -3.66
CA LEU A 108 -8.67 -0.53 -3.27
C LEU A 108 -8.64 -0.51 -1.75
N ILE A 109 -7.73 -1.28 -1.16
CA ILE A 109 -7.57 -1.35 0.29
C ILE A 109 -6.25 -0.67 0.64
N SER A 110 -6.33 0.37 1.46
CA SER A 110 -5.16 1.10 1.92
C SER A 110 -5.05 1.01 3.44
N SER A 111 -3.88 0.62 3.91
CA SER A 111 -3.60 0.51 5.34
C SER A 111 -2.48 1.45 5.71
N VAL A 112 -2.61 2.11 6.85
CA VAL A 112 -1.61 3.01 7.41
C VAL A 112 -1.31 2.56 8.84
N CYS A 113 -0.04 2.57 9.18
CA CYS A 113 0.42 2.22 10.52
C CYS A 113 1.38 3.29 10.99
N ILE A 114 1.27 3.67 12.25
CA ILE A 114 2.21 4.58 12.90
C ILE A 114 2.94 3.80 13.97
N SER A 115 4.27 3.85 13.93
CA SER A 115 5.12 3.17 14.89
C SER A 115 6.09 4.14 15.56
N LYS A 116 6.47 3.82 16.80
CA LYS A 116 7.49 4.54 17.54
C LYS A 116 8.26 3.55 18.39
N ASN A 117 9.59 3.70 18.42
CA ASN A 117 10.47 2.79 19.16
C ASN A 117 10.26 1.30 18.81
N GLY A 118 10.02 1.02 17.53
CA GLY A 118 9.87 -0.34 17.02
C GLY A 118 8.51 -0.97 17.21
N SER A 119 7.55 -0.26 17.80
CA SER A 119 6.20 -0.80 18.06
C SER A 119 5.13 0.08 17.45
N MET A 120 4.09 -0.57 16.95
CA MET A 120 2.92 0.12 16.41
C MET A 120 2.14 0.80 17.53
N ILE A 121 1.79 2.07 17.32
CA ILE A 121 0.97 2.84 18.25
C ILE A 121 -0.40 3.23 17.68
N TRP A 122 -0.57 3.15 16.37
CA TRP A 122 -1.84 3.48 15.72
C TRP A 122 -1.93 2.80 14.35
N LYS A 123 -3.13 2.43 13.95
CA LYS A 123 -3.38 1.85 12.62
C LYS A 123 -4.75 2.25 12.10
N CYS A 124 -4.87 2.29 10.77
CA CYS A 124 -6.14 2.55 10.10
C CYS A 124 -6.15 1.83 8.75
N THR A 125 -7.29 1.28 8.39
CA THR A 125 -7.49 0.67 7.07
C THR A 125 -8.75 1.25 6.45
N ASP A 126 -8.66 1.64 5.19
CA ASP A 126 -9.78 2.15 4.41
C ASP A 126 -9.95 1.33 3.15
N LYS A 127 -11.19 1.21 2.68
CA LYS A 127 -11.55 0.36 1.57
C LYS A 127 -12.49 1.12 0.63
N ALA A 128 -12.08 1.28 -0.62
CA ALA A 128 -12.88 1.92 -1.66
C ALA A 128 -13.33 0.91 -2.69
N CYS A 129 -14.62 0.91 -3.02
CA CYS A 129 -15.16 0.08 -4.08
C CYS A 129 -15.07 0.83 -5.41
N LEU A 130 -14.48 0.19 -6.41
CA LEU A 130 -14.26 0.79 -7.73
C LEU A 130 -14.90 -0.07 -8.82
N LEU A 131 -15.44 0.60 -9.82
CA LEU A 131 -15.98 -0.04 -11.02
C LEU A 131 -15.20 0.44 -12.23
N TYR A 132 -14.55 -0.46 -12.93
CA TYR A 132 -13.88 -0.17 -14.19
C TYR A 132 -14.81 -0.55 -15.35
N THR A 133 -14.94 0.34 -16.34
CA THR A 133 -15.65 0.03 -17.58
C THR A 133 -14.78 0.40 -18.78
N SER A 134 -14.83 -0.44 -19.82
CA SER A 134 -14.07 -0.19 -21.06
C SER A 134 -14.53 1.07 -21.77
N ASP A 135 -15.79 1.45 -21.65
CA ASP A 135 -16.33 2.66 -22.27
C ASP A 135 -15.63 3.91 -21.70
N ALA A 136 -15.42 3.97 -20.37
CA ALA A 136 -14.69 5.05 -19.74
C ALA A 136 -13.23 5.09 -20.20
N ALA A 137 -12.59 3.94 -20.39
CA ALA A 137 -11.22 3.85 -20.90
C ALA A 137 -11.11 4.30 -22.35
N ASP A 138 -12.11 4.02 -23.15
CA ASP A 138 -12.17 4.44 -24.56
C ASP A 138 -12.31 5.97 -24.68
N ASP A 139 -13.04 6.59 -23.79
CA ASP A 139 -13.23 8.04 -23.78
C ASP A 139 -11.98 8.84 -23.40
N VAL A 140 -10.99 8.20 -22.82
CA VAL A 140 -9.75 8.84 -22.34
C VAL A 140 -8.67 8.91 -23.41
N ARG A 141 -8.87 8.35 -24.57
CA ARG A 141 -7.87 8.33 -25.67
C ARG A 141 -7.45 9.71 -26.12
#